data_2d139fc7625458a07e7f159a94a91c41
#
_entry.id   2d139fc7625458a07e7f159a94a91c41
#
_cell.length_a   1.000
_cell.length_b   1.000
_cell.length_c   1.000
_cell.angle_alpha   90.00
_cell.angle_beta   90.00
_cell.angle_gamma   90.00
#
_symmetry.space_group_name_H-M   'P 1'
#
loop_
_entity.id
_entity.type
_entity.pdbx_description
1 polymer ?
#
loop_
_entity_poly.entity_id
_entity_poly.type
_entity_poly.pdbx_seq_one_letter_code
_entity_poly.pdbx_strand_id
1 'polypeptide(L)'
;VSEEALEHDPYPTYRWMRENQPIAYLPHSDQVLVTTWDLCDEAGNNDAVFSPDSVFSARMFGAPNVLAMNGPEHTALRNRVNPPFRPRTVMGYRDDLLRATARRYISAVAPLGRIDAVGGLLEPISQRAVGDLIGFEGVDDATLDRWLRVYAGWIADLGRDESTRADVEGVKDELRELLEENIARGEWTSVGGGRSAIWHMLYDGRPDGTPRSVEELIGNLGVLIVGGFQEPAHASASTLYGLLGRPEQAAAFAGDPTGFSAQAVEEGLRWLSPFGTTEKRTTEDVDLGGLHFPKDTPVALVIGSANRDATRWTDPDVYDLFRETQAHASFGYGMHFCIGHFTARNLAQVVLEEVFSLLPNVRFDPEQDAEVRGWVARGPKTLPIVWDAP
;
A
#
# COMPACT_ATOMS: atom_id res chain seq x y z
N VAL A 1 -20.34 -8.59 -15.20
CA VAL A 1 -19.43 -7.60 -14.58
C VAL A 1 -18.63 -6.97 -15.68
N SER A 2 -18.63 -5.64 -15.81
CA SER A 2 -17.76 -4.92 -16.73
C SER A 2 -16.59 -4.29 -15.97
N GLU A 3 -15.42 -4.28 -16.57
CA GLU A 3 -14.22 -3.68 -15.98
C GLU A 3 -14.38 -2.16 -15.81
N GLU A 4 -15.03 -1.50 -16.76
CA GLU A 4 -15.33 -0.07 -16.68
C GLU A 4 -16.18 0.28 -15.43
N ALA A 5 -17.18 -0.55 -15.10
CA ALA A 5 -17.98 -0.38 -13.90
C ALA A 5 -17.17 -0.59 -12.63
N LEU A 6 -16.25 -1.59 -12.63
CA LEU A 6 -15.34 -1.82 -11.51
C LEU A 6 -14.37 -0.67 -11.33
N GLU A 7 -13.84 -0.11 -12.42
CA GLU A 7 -12.89 0.99 -12.39
C GLU A 7 -13.52 2.28 -11.87
N HIS A 8 -14.76 2.56 -12.26
CA HIS A 8 -15.48 3.75 -11.82
C HIS A 8 -15.96 3.64 -10.37
N ASP A 9 -16.88 2.69 -10.11
CA ASP A 9 -17.41 2.39 -8.77
C ASP A 9 -17.75 0.91 -8.64
N PRO A 10 -16.86 0.09 -8.04
CA PRO A 10 -17.03 -1.34 -7.95
C PRO A 10 -18.07 -1.77 -6.90
N TYR A 11 -18.39 -0.92 -5.92
CA TYR A 11 -19.15 -1.33 -4.73
C TYR A 11 -20.58 -1.80 -5.00
N PRO A 12 -21.36 -1.18 -5.92
CA PRO A 12 -22.66 -1.72 -6.30
C PRO A 12 -22.56 -3.14 -6.91
N THR A 13 -21.55 -3.36 -7.76
CA THR A 13 -21.26 -4.67 -8.34
C THR A 13 -20.84 -5.67 -7.26
N TYR A 14 -19.95 -5.30 -6.36
CA TYR A 14 -19.50 -6.16 -5.26
C TYR A 14 -20.64 -6.55 -4.32
N ARG A 15 -21.52 -5.61 -3.98
CA ARG A 15 -22.71 -5.90 -3.16
C ARG A 15 -23.59 -6.95 -3.86
N TRP A 16 -23.93 -6.73 -5.13
CA TRP A 16 -24.70 -7.68 -5.90
C TRP A 16 -24.03 -9.07 -5.96
N MET A 17 -22.71 -9.10 -6.15
CA MET A 17 -21.96 -10.37 -6.18
C MET A 17 -22.04 -11.10 -4.84
N ARG A 18 -21.78 -10.42 -3.72
CA ARG A 18 -21.88 -11.04 -2.38
C ARG A 18 -23.25 -11.67 -2.13
N GLU A 19 -24.32 -11.02 -2.58
CA GLU A 19 -25.70 -11.44 -2.35
C GLU A 19 -26.18 -12.56 -3.30
N ASN A 20 -25.64 -12.61 -4.54
CA ASN A 20 -26.19 -13.46 -5.59
C ASN A 20 -25.19 -14.44 -6.21
N GLN A 21 -23.94 -14.03 -6.36
CA GLN A 21 -22.89 -14.82 -7.02
C GLN A 21 -21.51 -14.46 -6.45
N PRO A 22 -21.19 -14.96 -5.24
CA PRO A 22 -19.97 -14.52 -4.50
C PRO A 22 -18.67 -14.89 -5.19
N ILE A 23 -18.72 -15.81 -6.14
CA ILE A 23 -17.59 -16.22 -6.99
C ILE A 23 -18.00 -16.03 -8.45
N ALA A 24 -17.21 -15.28 -9.22
CA ALA A 24 -17.50 -15.04 -10.64
C ALA A 24 -16.21 -14.96 -11.46
N TYR A 25 -16.25 -15.50 -12.68
CA TYR A 25 -15.16 -15.37 -13.65
C TYR A 25 -15.22 -14.02 -14.35
N LEU A 26 -14.10 -13.33 -14.42
CA LEU A 26 -13.92 -12.07 -15.15
C LEU A 26 -13.10 -12.34 -16.43
N PRO A 27 -13.74 -12.42 -17.60
CA PRO A 27 -13.09 -12.88 -18.84
C PRO A 27 -11.94 -11.98 -19.30
N HIS A 28 -12.04 -10.67 -19.05
CA HIS A 28 -11.07 -9.69 -19.52
C HIS A 28 -9.69 -9.87 -18.86
N SER A 29 -9.66 -10.15 -17.57
CA SER A 29 -8.42 -10.39 -16.82
C SER A 29 -8.07 -11.88 -16.67
N ASP A 30 -8.93 -12.79 -17.17
CA ASP A 30 -8.78 -14.23 -17.01
C ASP A 30 -8.64 -14.67 -15.56
N GLN A 31 -9.49 -14.10 -14.69
CA GLN A 31 -9.43 -14.33 -13.23
C GLN A 31 -10.79 -14.71 -12.67
N VAL A 32 -10.78 -15.47 -11.58
CA VAL A 32 -11.97 -15.73 -10.77
C VAL A 32 -11.95 -14.78 -9.57
N LEU A 33 -12.99 -13.93 -9.47
CA LEU A 33 -13.19 -13.01 -8.35
C LEU A 33 -13.90 -13.74 -7.20
N VAL A 34 -13.38 -13.57 -5.97
CA VAL A 34 -13.97 -14.05 -4.72
C VAL A 34 -14.30 -12.84 -3.86
N THR A 35 -15.56 -12.65 -3.44
CA THR A 35 -16.04 -11.34 -2.98
C THR A 35 -16.57 -11.29 -1.55
N THR A 36 -16.94 -12.42 -0.91
CA THR A 36 -17.38 -12.42 0.49
C THR A 36 -16.21 -12.50 1.46
N TRP A 37 -16.41 -12.00 2.68
CA TRP A 37 -15.42 -12.08 3.74
C TRP A 37 -14.94 -13.51 3.99
N ASP A 38 -15.88 -14.43 4.25
CA ASP A 38 -15.55 -15.80 4.65
C ASP A 38 -14.74 -16.55 3.58
N LEU A 39 -15.12 -16.42 2.31
CA LEU A 39 -14.40 -17.08 1.20
C LEU A 39 -13.03 -16.45 0.96
N CYS A 40 -12.91 -15.12 1.10
CA CYS A 40 -11.61 -14.44 1.03
C CYS A 40 -10.70 -14.84 2.18
N ASP A 41 -11.23 -14.97 3.40
CA ASP A 41 -10.47 -15.39 4.57
C ASP A 41 -10.01 -16.84 4.47
N GLU A 42 -10.90 -17.75 4.02
CA GLU A 42 -10.59 -19.17 3.78
C GLU A 42 -9.47 -19.32 2.74
N ALA A 43 -9.62 -18.72 1.56
CA ALA A 43 -8.63 -18.83 0.51
C ALA A 43 -7.35 -18.03 0.83
N GLY A 44 -7.48 -16.87 1.48
CA GLY A 44 -6.38 -15.99 1.81
C GLY A 44 -5.41 -16.59 2.83
N ASN A 45 -5.92 -17.35 3.80
CA ASN A 45 -5.13 -18.01 4.83
C ASN A 45 -4.64 -19.42 4.45
N ASN A 46 -5.04 -19.93 3.29
CA ASN A 46 -4.61 -21.24 2.77
C ASN A 46 -3.51 -21.08 1.70
N ASP A 47 -2.35 -20.58 2.10
CA ASP A 47 -1.21 -20.33 1.19
C ASP A 47 -0.66 -21.60 0.52
N ALA A 48 -0.98 -22.80 1.05
CA ALA A 48 -0.56 -24.07 0.45
C ALA A 48 -1.33 -24.34 -0.86
N VAL A 49 -2.61 -23.99 -0.90
CA VAL A 49 -3.50 -24.24 -2.03
C VAL A 49 -3.72 -22.98 -2.87
N PHE A 50 -3.91 -21.82 -2.23
CA PHE A 50 -4.05 -20.52 -2.89
C PHE A 50 -2.75 -19.73 -2.72
N SER A 51 -1.76 -20.08 -3.53
CA SER A 51 -0.44 -19.45 -3.50
C SER A 51 -0.47 -18.07 -4.19
N PRO A 52 0.37 -17.11 -3.79
CA PRO A 52 0.60 -15.90 -4.58
C PRO A 52 1.00 -16.24 -6.01
N ASP A 53 0.60 -15.42 -6.99
CA ASP A 53 1.04 -15.60 -8.37
C ASP A 53 2.51 -15.18 -8.51
N SER A 54 3.40 -16.16 -8.26
CA SER A 54 4.85 -15.95 -8.32
C SER A 54 5.35 -15.57 -9.71
N VAL A 55 4.67 -16.04 -10.76
CA VAL A 55 5.04 -15.71 -12.16
C VAL A 55 4.75 -14.24 -12.45
N PHE A 56 3.59 -13.74 -12.04
CA PHE A 56 3.24 -12.33 -12.17
C PHE A 56 4.22 -11.46 -11.38
N SER A 57 4.45 -11.77 -10.10
CA SER A 57 5.36 -10.99 -9.24
C SER A 57 6.80 -10.97 -9.74
N ALA A 58 7.31 -12.11 -10.26
CA ALA A 58 8.65 -12.19 -10.84
C ALA A 58 8.76 -11.36 -12.13
N ARG A 59 7.70 -11.33 -12.94
CA ARG A 59 7.66 -10.49 -14.15
C ARG A 59 7.63 -9.01 -13.81
N MET A 60 6.87 -8.59 -12.79
CA MET A 60 6.76 -7.18 -12.38
C MET A 60 8.05 -6.64 -11.80
N PHE A 61 8.65 -7.36 -10.87
CA PHE A 61 9.74 -6.84 -10.04
C PHE A 61 11.10 -7.50 -10.30
N GLY A 62 11.12 -8.65 -10.96
CA GLY A 62 12.30 -9.52 -11.00
C GLY A 62 12.31 -10.51 -9.83
N ALA A 63 13.20 -11.52 -9.92
CA ALA A 63 13.39 -12.52 -8.87
C ALA A 63 14.87 -12.58 -8.46
N PRO A 64 15.17 -12.85 -7.16
CA PRO A 64 14.21 -13.18 -6.09
C PRO A 64 13.51 -11.94 -5.49
N ASN A 65 12.23 -12.07 -5.11
CA ASN A 65 11.52 -11.07 -4.31
C ASN A 65 10.52 -11.74 -3.36
N VAL A 66 10.10 -11.02 -2.32
CA VAL A 66 9.22 -11.54 -1.25
C VAL A 66 7.82 -11.92 -1.72
N LEU A 67 7.36 -11.42 -2.88
CA LEU A 67 6.05 -11.76 -3.45
C LEU A 67 6.12 -12.96 -4.40
N ALA A 68 7.30 -13.25 -4.97
CA ALA A 68 7.49 -14.34 -5.93
C ALA A 68 7.94 -15.65 -5.26
N MET A 69 8.18 -15.66 -3.95
CA MET A 69 8.70 -16.81 -3.22
C MET A 69 7.71 -17.33 -2.19
N ASN A 70 7.79 -18.61 -1.87
CA ASN A 70 6.98 -19.29 -0.86
C ASN A 70 7.85 -20.14 0.07
N GLY A 71 7.25 -20.63 1.17
CA GLY A 71 7.87 -21.57 2.08
C GLY A 71 9.12 -21.05 2.80
N PRO A 72 10.12 -21.94 3.06
CA PRO A 72 11.32 -21.56 3.83
C PRO A 72 12.17 -20.46 3.19
N GLU A 73 12.24 -20.42 1.86
CA GLU A 73 13.02 -19.41 1.13
C GLU A 73 12.38 -18.03 1.27
N HIS A 74 11.05 -17.95 1.14
CA HIS A 74 10.29 -16.73 1.44
C HIS A 74 10.58 -16.26 2.88
N THR A 75 10.47 -17.16 3.86
CA THR A 75 10.70 -16.82 5.27
C THR A 75 12.12 -16.27 5.49
N ALA A 76 13.12 -16.89 4.88
CA ALA A 76 14.51 -16.44 4.97
C ALA A 76 14.72 -15.05 4.35
N LEU A 77 14.12 -14.80 3.19
CA LEU A 77 14.20 -13.50 2.52
C LEU A 77 13.44 -12.43 3.32
N ARG A 78 12.20 -12.73 3.72
CA ARG A 78 11.36 -11.82 4.51
C ARG A 78 12.03 -11.40 5.82
N ASN A 79 12.71 -12.30 6.51
CA ASN A 79 13.43 -11.99 7.75
C ASN A 79 14.55 -10.96 7.56
N ARG A 80 15.12 -10.83 6.37
CA ARG A 80 16.13 -9.82 6.03
C ARG A 80 15.51 -8.46 5.66
N VAL A 81 14.31 -8.46 5.06
CA VAL A 81 13.61 -7.23 4.70
C VAL A 81 12.88 -6.61 5.91
N ASN A 82 12.36 -7.47 6.82
CA ASN A 82 11.43 -7.09 7.89
C ASN A 82 12.00 -6.19 9.03
N PRO A 83 13.28 -6.20 9.42
CA PRO A 83 13.74 -5.52 10.64
C PRO A 83 13.32 -4.07 10.79
N PRO A 84 13.39 -3.19 9.76
CA PRO A 84 12.97 -1.81 9.89
C PRO A 84 11.46 -1.64 10.09
N PHE A 85 10.65 -2.62 9.66
CA PHE A 85 9.18 -2.57 9.68
C PHE A 85 8.57 -3.18 10.95
N ARG A 86 9.39 -3.71 11.86
CA ARG A 86 8.89 -4.30 13.12
C ARG A 86 8.30 -3.24 14.03
N PRO A 87 7.22 -3.55 14.79
CA PRO A 87 6.52 -2.57 15.63
C PRO A 87 7.45 -1.73 16.52
N ARG A 88 8.40 -2.39 17.22
CA ARG A 88 9.34 -1.68 18.09
C ARG A 88 10.25 -0.72 17.34
N THR A 89 10.71 -1.10 16.14
CA THR A 89 11.56 -0.25 15.30
C THR A 89 10.77 0.95 14.79
N VAL A 90 9.54 0.71 14.28
CA VAL A 90 8.64 1.78 13.80
C VAL A 90 8.38 2.82 14.89
N MET A 91 8.06 2.37 16.11
CA MET A 91 7.86 3.29 17.24
C MET A 91 9.12 4.10 17.57
N GLY A 92 10.30 3.57 17.28
CA GLY A 92 11.57 4.27 17.50
C GLY A 92 11.82 5.43 16.53
N TYR A 93 11.26 5.37 15.31
CA TYR A 93 11.42 6.43 14.30
C TYR A 93 10.12 7.19 13.97
N ARG A 94 9.02 6.89 14.66
CA ARG A 94 7.71 7.50 14.39
C ARG A 94 7.76 9.02 14.40
N ASP A 95 8.36 9.61 15.41
CA ASP A 95 8.40 11.06 15.54
C ASP A 95 9.61 11.67 14.79
N ASP A 96 10.78 11.07 14.88
CA ASP A 96 12.02 11.60 14.31
C ASP A 96 12.08 11.47 12.77
N LEU A 97 11.39 10.51 12.17
CA LEU A 97 11.32 10.33 10.72
C LEU A 97 9.92 10.63 10.18
N LEU A 98 8.89 9.85 10.58
CA LEU A 98 7.57 9.95 9.92
C LEU A 98 6.92 11.31 10.21
N ARG A 99 6.84 11.70 11.49
CA ARG A 99 6.24 13.00 11.86
C ARG A 99 7.08 14.19 11.38
N ALA A 100 8.39 14.10 11.50
CA ALA A 100 9.27 15.19 11.04
C ALA A 100 9.13 15.40 9.53
N THR A 101 9.06 14.32 8.74
CA THR A 101 8.83 14.41 7.30
C THR A 101 7.45 14.98 7.01
N ALA A 102 6.37 14.45 7.58
CA ALA A 102 5.01 14.97 7.40
C ALA A 102 4.95 16.47 7.71
N ARG A 103 5.44 16.87 8.86
CA ARG A 103 5.46 18.28 9.30
C ARG A 103 6.22 19.20 8.34
N ARG A 104 7.36 18.75 7.82
CA ARG A 104 8.17 19.53 6.86
C ARG A 104 7.37 19.85 5.60
N TYR A 105 6.74 18.83 4.98
CA TYR A 105 5.98 19.02 3.75
C TYR A 105 4.69 19.80 3.97
N ILE A 106 3.93 19.50 5.03
CA ILE A 106 2.69 20.20 5.36
C ILE A 106 2.96 21.67 5.66
N SER A 107 4.02 21.98 6.45
CA SER A 107 4.40 23.38 6.74
C SER A 107 4.80 24.14 5.47
N ALA A 108 5.43 23.48 4.50
CA ALA A 108 5.82 24.12 3.25
C ALA A 108 4.61 24.52 2.38
N VAL A 109 3.52 23.77 2.42
CA VAL A 109 2.29 24.07 1.66
C VAL A 109 1.30 24.92 2.45
N ALA A 110 1.40 25.04 3.77
CA ALA A 110 0.45 25.75 4.62
C ALA A 110 0.13 27.19 4.15
N PRO A 111 1.10 27.99 3.61
CA PRO A 111 0.81 29.33 3.09
C PRO A 111 -0.03 29.36 1.80
N LEU A 112 -0.22 28.22 1.09
CA LEU A 112 -0.89 28.18 -0.20
C LEU A 112 -2.42 28.28 -0.09
N GLY A 113 -3.01 27.86 1.03
CA GLY A 113 -4.46 27.85 1.26
C GLY A 113 -5.26 26.80 0.48
N ARG A 114 -4.66 26.17 -0.53
CA ARG A 114 -5.25 25.09 -1.32
C ARG A 114 -4.20 24.20 -1.99
N ILE A 115 -4.54 22.93 -2.19
CA ILE A 115 -3.71 21.96 -2.91
C ILE A 115 -4.55 20.75 -3.34
N ASP A 116 -4.08 20.00 -4.33
CA ASP A 116 -4.45 18.59 -4.44
C ASP A 116 -3.66 17.78 -3.41
N ALA A 117 -4.36 17.24 -2.42
CA ALA A 117 -3.70 16.56 -1.31
C ALA A 117 -2.95 15.29 -1.75
N VAL A 118 -3.40 14.58 -2.79
CA VAL A 118 -2.75 13.32 -3.23
C VAL A 118 -1.37 13.61 -3.79
N GLY A 119 -1.31 14.16 -4.99
CA GLY A 119 -0.03 14.35 -5.69
C GLY A 119 0.82 15.50 -5.13
N GLY A 120 0.17 16.51 -4.52
CA GLY A 120 0.87 17.69 -4.01
C GLY A 120 1.39 17.56 -2.58
N LEU A 121 0.93 16.56 -1.81
CA LEU A 121 1.27 16.46 -0.39
C LEU A 121 1.50 15.03 0.09
N LEU A 122 0.50 14.14 -0.03
CA LEU A 122 0.51 12.83 0.61
C LEU A 122 1.50 11.86 -0.06
N GLU A 123 1.54 11.83 -1.40
CA GLU A 123 2.53 11.04 -2.14
C GLU A 123 3.97 11.50 -1.85
N PRO A 124 4.33 12.79 -1.94
CA PRO A 124 5.67 13.25 -1.56
C PRO A 124 6.08 12.90 -0.13
N ILE A 125 5.16 13.02 0.84
CA ILE A 125 5.43 12.63 2.23
C ILE A 125 5.75 11.14 2.32
N SER A 126 4.92 10.30 1.69
CA SER A 126 5.09 8.84 1.74
C SER A 126 6.37 8.41 1.05
N GLN A 127 6.63 8.91 -0.17
CA GLN A 127 7.84 8.62 -0.94
C GLN A 127 9.11 8.97 -0.14
N ARG A 128 9.14 10.16 0.47
CA ARG A 128 10.30 10.58 1.25
C ARG A 128 10.49 9.77 2.53
N ALA A 129 9.42 9.62 3.34
CA ALA A 129 9.51 8.91 4.61
C ALA A 129 9.89 7.44 4.44
N VAL A 130 9.29 6.77 3.45
CA VAL A 130 9.58 5.35 3.19
C VAL A 130 10.88 5.20 2.40
N GLY A 131 11.21 6.12 1.50
CA GLY A 131 12.48 6.14 0.80
C GLY A 131 13.67 6.20 1.77
N ASP A 132 13.61 7.06 2.77
CA ASP A 132 14.65 7.15 3.80
C ASP A 132 14.72 5.87 4.63
N LEU A 133 13.57 5.25 4.96
CA LEU A 133 13.50 3.97 5.67
C LEU A 133 14.12 2.82 4.87
N ILE A 134 13.90 2.80 3.55
CA ILE A 134 14.51 1.81 2.65
C ILE A 134 16.03 2.01 2.60
N GLY A 135 16.49 3.25 2.60
CA GLY A 135 17.92 3.61 2.49
C GLY A 135 18.24 4.42 1.24
N PHE A 136 17.24 5.16 0.71
CA PHE A 136 17.36 6.07 -0.42
C PHE A 136 17.65 7.52 0.03
N GLU A 137 18.24 7.69 1.23
CA GLU A 137 18.66 9.00 1.68
C GLU A 137 19.66 9.60 0.69
N GLY A 138 19.46 10.87 0.34
CA GLY A 138 20.27 11.56 -0.67
C GLY A 138 19.76 11.42 -2.11
N VAL A 139 18.81 10.52 -2.37
CA VAL A 139 18.04 10.52 -3.62
C VAL A 139 17.01 11.65 -3.55
N ASP A 140 16.93 12.47 -4.58
CA ASP A 140 15.98 13.58 -4.61
C ASP A 140 14.52 13.12 -4.83
N ASP A 141 13.56 13.97 -4.42
CA ASP A 141 12.14 13.64 -4.46
C ASP A 141 11.62 13.41 -5.89
N ALA A 142 12.19 14.09 -6.89
CA ALA A 142 11.79 13.90 -8.29
C ALA A 142 12.21 12.52 -8.82
N THR A 143 13.36 12.02 -8.39
CA THR A 143 13.84 10.67 -8.72
C THR A 143 12.97 9.61 -8.05
N LEU A 144 12.60 9.78 -6.76
CA LEU A 144 11.69 8.85 -6.07
C LEU A 144 10.31 8.79 -6.76
N ASP A 145 9.75 9.95 -7.12
CA ASP A 145 8.48 10.02 -7.83
C ASP A 145 8.56 9.36 -9.22
N ARG A 146 9.62 9.59 -9.96
CA ARG A 146 9.85 8.96 -11.27
C ARG A 146 9.94 7.44 -11.14
N TRP A 147 10.68 6.91 -10.18
CA TRP A 147 10.76 5.47 -9.96
C TRP A 147 9.38 4.86 -9.68
N LEU A 148 8.59 5.50 -8.81
CA LEU A 148 7.22 5.05 -8.55
C LEU A 148 6.39 5.04 -9.82
N ARG A 149 6.38 6.13 -10.60
CA ARG A 149 5.56 6.25 -11.81
C ARG A 149 5.92 5.24 -12.87
N VAL A 150 7.20 4.94 -13.04
CA VAL A 150 7.68 3.89 -13.96
C VAL A 150 7.13 2.52 -13.54
N TYR A 151 7.28 2.14 -12.27
CA TYR A 151 6.73 0.88 -11.79
C TYR A 151 5.21 0.83 -11.82
N ALA A 152 4.53 1.91 -11.44
CA ALA A 152 3.07 1.99 -11.47
C ALA A 152 2.52 1.86 -12.91
N GLY A 153 3.16 2.49 -13.89
CA GLY A 153 2.82 2.35 -15.31
C GLY A 153 2.98 0.91 -15.79
N TRP A 154 4.08 0.26 -15.44
CA TRP A 154 4.35 -1.14 -15.77
C TRP A 154 3.31 -2.09 -15.17
N ILE A 155 2.88 -1.88 -13.92
CA ILE A 155 1.85 -2.67 -13.25
C ILE A 155 0.48 -2.42 -13.88
N ALA A 156 0.13 -1.16 -14.17
CA ALA A 156 -1.15 -0.81 -14.78
C ALA A 156 -1.34 -1.45 -16.16
N ASP A 157 -0.26 -1.64 -16.91
CA ASP A 157 -0.24 -2.33 -18.21
C ASP A 157 -0.11 -3.86 -18.07
N LEU A 158 -0.07 -4.39 -16.87
CA LEU A 158 0.16 -5.82 -16.58
C LEU A 158 1.48 -6.35 -17.19
N GLY A 159 2.47 -5.46 -17.37
CA GLY A 159 3.77 -5.81 -17.92
C GLY A 159 3.73 -6.26 -19.38
N ARG A 160 2.87 -5.68 -20.20
CA ARG A 160 2.69 -6.05 -21.61
C ARG A 160 3.43 -5.14 -22.58
N ASP A 161 3.66 -3.88 -22.24
CA ASP A 161 4.31 -2.91 -23.11
C ASP A 161 5.84 -2.96 -22.96
N GLU A 162 6.53 -3.33 -24.03
CA GLU A 162 8.01 -3.42 -24.06
C GLU A 162 8.69 -2.07 -23.84
N SER A 163 8.04 -0.93 -24.15
CA SER A 163 8.61 0.39 -23.86
C SER A 163 8.65 0.66 -22.36
N THR A 164 7.58 0.38 -21.66
CA THR A 164 7.49 0.49 -20.19
C THR A 164 8.47 -0.48 -19.50
N ARG A 165 8.69 -1.67 -20.10
CA ARG A 165 9.70 -2.61 -19.61
C ARG A 165 11.09 -2.03 -19.66
N ALA A 166 11.46 -1.35 -20.75
CA ALA A 166 12.76 -0.71 -20.88
C ALA A 166 12.97 0.37 -19.80
N ASP A 167 11.92 1.14 -19.49
CA ASP A 167 11.96 2.14 -18.42
C ASP A 167 12.19 1.48 -17.04
N VAL A 168 11.53 0.35 -16.75
CA VAL A 168 11.75 -0.40 -15.51
C VAL A 168 13.18 -0.94 -15.41
N GLU A 169 13.74 -1.47 -16.50
CA GLU A 169 15.14 -1.90 -16.50
C GLU A 169 16.09 -0.71 -16.26
N GLY A 170 15.78 0.47 -16.82
CA GLY A 170 16.52 1.70 -16.53
C GLY A 170 16.51 2.07 -15.04
N VAL A 171 15.35 1.97 -14.36
CA VAL A 171 15.28 2.18 -12.90
C VAL A 171 16.08 1.13 -12.14
N LYS A 172 16.07 -0.13 -12.56
CA LYS A 172 16.90 -1.18 -11.94
C LYS A 172 18.39 -0.90 -12.09
N ASP A 173 18.83 -0.36 -13.24
CA ASP A 173 20.23 0.02 -13.45
C ASP A 173 20.64 1.16 -12.50
N GLU A 174 19.79 2.18 -12.33
CA GLU A 174 20.04 3.26 -11.37
C GLU A 174 20.12 2.73 -9.92
N LEU A 175 19.24 1.77 -9.56
CA LEU A 175 19.29 1.13 -8.24
C LEU A 175 20.58 0.32 -8.04
N ARG A 176 21.09 -0.35 -9.09
CA ARG A 176 22.38 -1.07 -9.04
C ARG A 176 23.52 -0.11 -8.77
N GLU A 177 23.61 0.98 -9.56
CA GLU A 177 24.62 2.00 -9.39
C GLU A 177 24.60 2.61 -7.97
N LEU A 178 23.43 2.97 -7.47
CA LEU A 178 23.25 3.50 -6.11
C LEU A 178 23.76 2.52 -5.04
N LEU A 179 23.41 1.24 -5.17
CA LEU A 179 23.83 0.21 -4.20
C LEU A 179 25.34 -0.02 -4.25
N GLU A 180 25.92 -0.14 -5.43
CA GLU A 180 27.36 -0.33 -5.63
C GLU A 180 28.16 0.86 -5.06
N GLU A 181 27.71 2.08 -5.30
CA GLU A 181 28.33 3.27 -4.72
C GLU A 181 28.24 3.29 -3.18
N ASN A 182 27.10 2.95 -2.60
CA ASN A 182 26.94 2.92 -1.15
C ASN A 182 27.77 1.82 -0.50
N ILE A 183 27.89 0.64 -1.15
CA ILE A 183 28.78 -0.43 -0.71
C ILE A 183 30.25 0.04 -0.75
N ALA A 184 30.65 0.68 -1.84
CA ALA A 184 32.04 1.17 -2.01
C ALA A 184 32.41 2.25 -0.99
N ARG A 185 31.47 3.15 -0.65
CA ARG A 185 31.68 4.19 0.38
C ARG A 185 31.65 3.61 1.79
N GLY A 186 30.96 2.51 2.03
CA GLY A 186 30.75 1.93 3.37
C GLY A 186 29.88 2.80 4.29
N GLU A 187 29.18 3.78 3.74
CA GLU A 187 28.33 4.73 4.45
C GLU A 187 26.88 4.27 4.39
N TRP A 188 26.26 4.12 5.55
CA TRP A 188 24.89 3.65 5.67
C TRP A 188 24.10 4.50 6.64
N THR A 189 22.97 4.98 6.18
CA THR A 189 22.07 5.79 7.00
C THR A 189 21.54 5.03 8.19
N SER A 190 21.48 5.71 9.30
CA SER A 190 20.77 5.26 10.48
C SER A 190 19.34 5.83 10.49
N VAL A 191 18.35 4.96 10.57
CA VAL A 191 16.93 5.33 10.65
C VAL A 191 16.43 5.05 12.06
N GLY A 192 16.05 6.10 12.80
CA GLY A 192 15.57 5.96 14.18
C GLY A 192 16.54 5.19 15.09
N GLY A 193 17.84 5.37 14.90
CA GLY A 193 18.90 4.65 15.63
C GLY A 193 19.11 3.20 15.17
N GLY A 194 18.42 2.74 14.11
CA GLY A 194 18.58 1.43 13.47
C GLY A 194 19.26 1.50 12.11
N ARG A 195 19.16 0.44 11.35
CA ARG A 195 19.69 0.34 9.99
C ARG A 195 18.55 0.34 8.96
N SER A 196 18.82 0.84 7.75
CA SER A 196 17.88 0.82 6.63
C SER A 196 17.54 -0.60 6.14
N ALA A 197 16.46 -0.73 5.35
CA ALA A 197 16.09 -2.02 4.76
C ALA A 197 17.20 -2.57 3.85
N ILE A 198 17.83 -1.71 3.05
CA ILE A 198 18.96 -2.06 2.18
C ILE A 198 20.10 -2.64 3.00
N TRP A 199 20.46 -2.02 4.12
CA TRP A 199 21.53 -2.53 4.99
C TRP A 199 21.22 -3.94 5.50
N HIS A 200 20.01 -4.16 5.99
CA HIS A 200 19.59 -5.48 6.46
C HIS A 200 19.62 -6.54 5.35
N MET A 201 19.13 -6.19 4.16
CA MET A 201 19.16 -7.10 3.02
C MET A 201 20.60 -7.47 2.61
N LEU A 202 21.54 -6.52 2.68
CA LEU A 202 22.94 -6.76 2.33
C LEU A 202 23.67 -7.59 3.38
N TYR A 203 23.52 -7.29 4.67
CA TYR A 203 24.47 -7.74 5.70
C TYR A 203 23.90 -8.69 6.74
N ASP A 204 22.56 -8.76 6.96
CA ASP A 204 22.00 -9.65 7.97
C ASP A 204 22.35 -11.12 7.71
N GLY A 205 22.90 -11.79 8.76
CA GLY A 205 23.39 -13.16 8.67
C GLY A 205 24.71 -13.32 7.91
N ARG A 206 25.47 -12.22 7.73
CA ARG A 206 26.82 -12.19 7.13
C ARG A 206 27.86 -11.85 8.21
N PRO A 207 28.34 -12.83 9.00
CA PRO A 207 29.27 -12.58 10.11
C PRO A 207 30.66 -12.09 9.64
N ASP A 208 31.01 -12.37 8.39
CA ASP A 208 32.25 -11.92 7.74
C ASP A 208 32.18 -10.45 7.24
N GLY A 209 31.00 -9.81 7.35
CA GLY A 209 30.78 -8.43 6.91
C GLY A 209 30.74 -8.26 5.39
N THR A 210 30.77 -9.34 4.58
CA THR A 210 30.66 -9.24 3.12
C THR A 210 29.20 -8.99 2.72
N PRO A 211 28.91 -8.01 1.82
CA PRO A 211 27.57 -7.80 1.33
C PRO A 211 27.09 -8.94 0.43
N ARG A 212 25.78 -9.15 0.35
CA ARG A 212 25.16 -9.94 -0.72
C ARG A 212 25.31 -9.23 -2.05
N SER A 213 25.13 -9.98 -3.14
CA SER A 213 25.11 -9.35 -4.47
C SER A 213 23.94 -8.38 -4.60
N VAL A 214 24.16 -7.30 -5.33
CA VAL A 214 23.15 -6.28 -5.61
C VAL A 214 21.91 -6.90 -6.27
N GLU A 215 22.09 -7.87 -7.15
CA GLU A 215 21.02 -8.58 -7.86
C GLU A 215 20.04 -9.31 -6.93
N GLU A 216 20.49 -9.74 -5.74
CA GLU A 216 19.59 -10.35 -4.75
C GLU A 216 18.60 -9.34 -4.14
N LEU A 217 18.85 -8.02 -4.28
CA LEU A 217 18.05 -6.96 -3.67
C LEU A 217 17.09 -6.31 -4.66
N ILE A 218 17.45 -6.20 -5.92
CA ILE A 218 16.76 -5.37 -6.94
C ILE A 218 15.24 -5.67 -6.98
N GLY A 219 14.86 -6.95 -7.05
CA GLY A 219 13.45 -7.32 -7.08
C GLY A 219 12.67 -6.89 -5.82
N ASN A 220 13.31 -6.94 -4.65
CA ASN A 220 12.70 -6.49 -3.40
C ASN A 220 12.61 -4.95 -3.32
N LEU A 221 13.57 -4.23 -3.88
CA LEU A 221 13.50 -2.76 -3.93
C LEU A 221 12.34 -2.29 -4.79
N GLY A 222 12.08 -2.94 -5.94
CA GLY A 222 10.89 -2.66 -6.74
C GLY A 222 9.58 -2.88 -5.96
N VAL A 223 9.48 -3.97 -5.21
CA VAL A 223 8.32 -4.24 -4.32
C VAL A 223 8.17 -3.17 -3.25
N LEU A 224 9.27 -2.75 -2.61
CA LEU A 224 9.26 -1.74 -1.55
C LEU A 224 8.95 -0.34 -2.09
N ILE A 225 9.40 0.01 -3.31
CA ILE A 225 9.07 1.27 -3.97
C ILE A 225 7.54 1.33 -4.20
N VAL A 226 6.96 0.34 -4.85
CA VAL A 226 5.52 0.35 -5.15
C VAL A 226 4.69 0.33 -3.87
N GLY A 227 4.87 -0.69 -3.04
CA GLY A 227 4.03 -0.87 -1.84
C GLY A 227 4.30 0.14 -0.73
N GLY A 228 5.49 0.78 -0.73
CA GLY A 228 5.88 1.73 0.31
C GLY A 228 5.63 3.19 -0.06
N PHE A 229 5.68 3.55 -1.34
CA PHE A 229 5.52 4.96 -1.75
C PHE A 229 4.05 5.33 -1.96
N GLN A 230 3.29 4.48 -2.64
CA GLN A 230 1.91 4.79 -3.02
C GLN A 230 0.90 4.44 -1.91
N GLU A 231 0.98 3.23 -1.35
CA GLU A 231 -0.09 2.71 -0.50
C GLU A 231 -0.28 3.46 0.83
N PRO A 232 0.76 3.92 1.54
CA PRO A 232 0.55 4.74 2.74
C PRO A 232 -0.03 6.13 2.43
N ALA A 233 0.31 6.70 1.26
CA ALA A 233 -0.31 7.94 0.78
C ALA A 233 -1.80 7.74 0.52
N HIS A 234 -2.19 6.65 -0.17
CA HIS A 234 -3.58 6.30 -0.41
C HIS A 234 -4.35 5.98 0.89
N ALA A 235 -3.71 5.33 1.88
CA ALA A 235 -4.32 5.14 3.20
C ALA A 235 -4.66 6.48 3.87
N SER A 236 -3.73 7.45 3.80
CA SER A 236 -3.94 8.80 4.31
C SER A 236 -5.03 9.53 3.53
N ALA A 237 -5.00 9.46 2.18
CA ALA A 237 -5.99 10.08 1.29
C ALA A 237 -7.39 9.51 1.49
N SER A 238 -7.54 8.19 1.57
CA SER A 238 -8.82 7.52 1.82
C SER A 238 -9.43 7.90 3.17
N THR A 239 -8.58 8.02 4.20
CA THR A 239 -9.02 8.43 5.54
C THR A 239 -9.42 9.90 5.55
N LEU A 240 -8.62 10.78 4.96
CA LEU A 240 -8.92 12.21 4.84
C LEU A 240 -10.21 12.43 4.05
N TYR A 241 -10.38 11.74 2.92
CA TYR A 241 -11.61 11.78 2.12
C TYR A 241 -12.84 11.33 2.93
N GLY A 242 -12.71 10.25 3.72
CA GLY A 242 -13.75 9.76 4.61
C GLY A 242 -14.15 10.78 5.69
N LEU A 243 -13.17 11.40 6.34
CA LEU A 243 -13.37 12.41 7.37
C LEU A 243 -14.00 13.68 6.79
N LEU A 244 -13.42 14.27 5.74
CA LEU A 244 -13.90 15.52 5.16
C LEU A 244 -15.30 15.41 4.55
N GLY A 245 -15.69 14.22 4.09
CA GLY A 245 -17.06 13.93 3.65
C GLY A 245 -18.10 13.90 4.76
N ARG A 246 -17.68 14.04 6.04
CA ARG A 246 -18.53 13.97 7.25
C ARG A 246 -18.14 15.07 8.24
N PRO A 247 -18.67 16.29 8.06
CA PRO A 247 -18.24 17.46 8.81
C PRO A 247 -18.24 17.29 10.34
N GLU A 248 -19.21 16.56 10.89
CA GLU A 248 -19.27 16.28 12.33
C GLU A 248 -18.12 15.39 12.80
N GLN A 249 -17.76 14.38 12.01
CA GLN A 249 -16.65 13.47 12.31
C GLN A 249 -15.29 14.17 12.09
N ALA A 250 -15.18 15.02 11.06
CA ALA A 250 -14.01 15.86 10.85
C ALA A 250 -13.79 16.84 12.03
N ALA A 251 -14.87 17.44 12.54
CA ALA A 251 -14.81 18.31 13.71
C ALA A 251 -14.42 17.55 14.99
N ALA A 252 -14.96 16.34 15.19
CA ALA A 252 -14.57 15.48 16.32
C ALA A 252 -13.07 15.11 16.22
N PHE A 253 -12.60 14.71 15.04
CA PHE A 253 -11.19 14.41 14.80
C PHE A 253 -10.30 15.64 15.04
N ALA A 254 -10.69 16.82 14.56
CA ALA A 254 -9.96 18.08 14.77
C ALA A 254 -9.86 18.46 16.27
N GLY A 255 -10.84 18.06 17.08
CA GLY A 255 -10.86 18.27 18.54
C GLY A 255 -9.84 17.41 19.30
N ASP A 256 -9.52 16.20 18.79
CA ASP A 256 -8.53 15.28 19.38
C ASP A 256 -7.89 14.40 18.28
N PRO A 257 -7.02 14.97 17.42
CA PRO A 257 -6.41 14.21 16.34
C PRO A 257 -5.62 12.99 16.83
N THR A 258 -4.88 13.13 17.92
CA THR A 258 -4.06 12.03 18.47
C THR A 258 -4.93 10.91 19.04
N GLY A 259 -6.03 11.25 19.69
CA GLY A 259 -6.96 10.26 20.25
C GLY A 259 -7.71 9.46 19.19
N PHE A 260 -8.01 10.08 18.04
CA PHE A 260 -8.79 9.45 16.98
C PHE A 260 -7.95 8.90 15.80
N SER A 261 -6.66 9.27 15.65
CA SER A 261 -5.88 8.95 14.46
C SER A 261 -5.81 7.45 14.16
N ALA A 262 -5.61 6.63 15.18
CA ALA A 262 -5.56 5.17 15.00
C ALA A 262 -6.89 4.61 14.47
N GLN A 263 -8.01 5.00 15.08
CA GLN A 263 -9.33 4.54 14.69
C GLN A 263 -9.74 5.06 13.32
N ALA A 264 -9.45 6.32 13.02
CA ALA A 264 -9.72 6.92 11.71
C ALA A 264 -8.99 6.18 10.59
N VAL A 265 -7.71 5.82 10.79
CA VAL A 265 -6.90 5.11 9.79
C VAL A 265 -7.41 3.68 9.59
N GLU A 266 -7.75 2.93 10.65
CA GLU A 266 -8.32 1.59 10.50
C GLU A 266 -9.64 1.62 9.72
N GLU A 267 -10.53 2.59 10.01
CA GLU A 267 -11.78 2.74 9.28
C GLU A 267 -11.56 3.22 7.83
N GLY A 268 -10.62 4.11 7.58
CA GLY A 268 -10.24 4.53 6.23
C GLY A 268 -9.74 3.36 5.39
N LEU A 269 -8.84 2.55 5.94
CA LEU A 269 -8.32 1.33 5.32
C LEU A 269 -9.43 0.30 5.04
N ARG A 270 -10.35 0.08 5.98
CA ARG A 270 -11.50 -0.79 5.78
C ARG A 270 -12.42 -0.27 4.68
N TRP A 271 -12.84 0.99 4.78
CA TRP A 271 -13.90 1.57 3.96
C TRP A 271 -13.46 1.81 2.51
N LEU A 272 -12.24 2.28 2.31
CA LEU A 272 -11.66 2.53 0.99
C LEU A 272 -10.23 1.99 0.97
N SER A 273 -10.15 0.65 0.88
CA SER A 273 -8.88 -0.08 0.88
C SER A 273 -8.00 0.33 -0.29
N PRO A 274 -6.76 0.80 -0.06
CA PRO A 274 -5.83 1.15 -1.13
C PRO A 274 -5.56 0.00 -2.09
N PHE A 275 -5.45 -1.22 -1.57
CA PHE A 275 -5.36 -2.45 -2.34
C PHE A 275 -6.72 -3.14 -2.35
N GLY A 276 -7.37 -3.18 -3.51
CA GLY A 276 -8.73 -3.71 -3.67
C GLY A 276 -8.79 -5.21 -3.93
N THR A 277 -7.69 -5.82 -4.40
CA THR A 277 -7.58 -7.26 -4.68
C THR A 277 -6.26 -7.85 -4.21
N THR A 278 -6.25 -9.15 -3.96
CA THR A 278 -5.03 -9.94 -3.74
C THR A 278 -5.01 -11.12 -4.69
N GLU A 279 -3.98 -11.15 -5.54
CA GLU A 279 -3.84 -12.16 -6.59
C GLU A 279 -3.28 -13.47 -6.02
N LYS A 280 -3.97 -14.56 -6.33
CA LYS A 280 -3.62 -15.92 -5.97
C LYS A 280 -3.70 -16.84 -7.19
N ARG A 281 -3.09 -18.01 -7.06
CA ARG A 281 -3.20 -19.09 -8.04
C ARG A 281 -3.32 -20.43 -7.33
N THR A 282 -4.24 -21.29 -7.76
CA THR A 282 -4.39 -22.63 -7.18
C THR A 282 -3.19 -23.50 -7.51
N THR A 283 -2.66 -24.22 -6.51
CA THR A 283 -1.52 -25.15 -6.67
C THR A 283 -1.96 -26.58 -6.99
N GLU A 284 -3.22 -26.87 -6.75
CA GLU A 284 -3.89 -28.17 -7.00
C GLU A 284 -5.38 -27.93 -7.23
N ASP A 285 -6.10 -28.97 -7.63
CA ASP A 285 -7.55 -28.93 -7.73
C ASP A 285 -8.17 -28.73 -6.33
N VAL A 286 -9.09 -27.77 -6.20
CA VAL A 286 -9.69 -27.41 -4.91
C VAL A 286 -11.14 -26.97 -5.08
N ASP A 287 -11.95 -27.24 -4.06
CA ASP A 287 -13.32 -26.74 -3.98
C ASP A 287 -13.37 -25.53 -3.02
N LEU A 288 -13.99 -24.43 -3.46
CA LEU A 288 -14.23 -23.23 -2.66
C LEU A 288 -15.64 -22.71 -2.93
N GLY A 289 -16.41 -22.46 -1.87
CA GLY A 289 -17.78 -21.95 -2.01
C GLY A 289 -18.71 -22.83 -2.86
N GLY A 290 -18.48 -24.14 -2.89
CA GLY A 290 -19.25 -25.11 -3.68
C GLY A 290 -18.91 -25.16 -5.18
N LEU A 291 -17.86 -24.45 -5.60
CA LEU A 291 -17.34 -24.49 -6.98
C LEU A 291 -15.98 -25.18 -7.01
N HIS A 292 -15.75 -25.93 -8.08
CA HIS A 292 -14.48 -26.60 -8.33
C HIS A 292 -13.51 -25.70 -9.10
N PHE A 293 -12.30 -25.55 -8.59
CA PHE A 293 -11.20 -24.81 -9.20
C PHE A 293 -10.11 -25.80 -9.61
N PRO A 294 -9.86 -25.95 -10.90
CA PRO A 294 -8.69 -26.70 -11.38
C PRO A 294 -7.38 -26.06 -10.87
N LYS A 295 -6.34 -26.87 -10.79
CA LYS A 295 -4.98 -26.40 -10.60
C LYS A 295 -4.64 -25.29 -11.60
N ASP A 296 -3.79 -24.35 -11.18
CA ASP A 296 -3.33 -23.19 -11.97
C ASP A 296 -4.44 -22.16 -12.31
N THR A 297 -5.60 -22.20 -11.62
CA THR A 297 -6.64 -21.19 -11.76
C THR A 297 -6.20 -19.86 -11.13
N PRO A 298 -6.22 -18.74 -11.88
CA PRO A 298 -5.99 -17.39 -11.31
C PRO A 298 -7.20 -16.96 -10.49
N VAL A 299 -6.96 -16.54 -9.24
CA VAL A 299 -8.00 -16.11 -8.29
C VAL A 299 -7.66 -14.74 -7.73
N ALA A 300 -8.59 -13.80 -7.81
CA ALA A 300 -8.48 -12.50 -7.15
C ALA A 300 -9.40 -12.48 -5.92
N LEU A 301 -8.80 -12.40 -4.74
CA LEU A 301 -9.54 -12.16 -3.50
C LEU A 301 -9.87 -10.66 -3.44
N VAL A 302 -11.16 -10.32 -3.52
CA VAL A 302 -11.61 -8.93 -3.64
C VAL A 302 -11.72 -8.29 -2.27
N ILE A 303 -10.59 -7.74 -1.80
CA ILE A 303 -10.43 -7.12 -0.47
C ILE A 303 -11.41 -5.96 -0.27
N GLY A 304 -11.56 -5.09 -1.29
CA GLY A 304 -12.50 -3.98 -1.25
C GLY A 304 -13.97 -4.41 -1.09
N SER A 305 -14.31 -5.61 -1.54
CA SER A 305 -15.62 -6.24 -1.31
C SER A 305 -15.71 -6.86 0.08
N ALA A 306 -14.74 -7.69 0.46
CA ALA A 306 -14.71 -8.38 1.76
C ALA A 306 -14.77 -7.39 2.93
N ASN A 307 -14.06 -6.27 2.84
CA ASN A 307 -14.08 -5.20 3.84
C ASN A 307 -15.42 -4.45 3.93
N ARG A 308 -16.34 -4.67 3.01
CA ARG A 308 -17.71 -4.13 3.02
C ARG A 308 -18.78 -5.22 3.07
N ASP A 309 -18.44 -6.39 3.59
CA ASP A 309 -19.42 -7.47 3.77
C ASP A 309 -20.32 -7.20 4.96
N ALA A 310 -21.65 -7.13 4.71
CA ALA A 310 -22.67 -6.86 5.73
C ALA A 310 -22.82 -7.99 6.76
N THR A 311 -22.29 -9.18 6.47
CA THR A 311 -22.24 -10.28 7.45
C THR A 311 -21.25 -9.98 8.58
N ARG A 312 -20.30 -9.08 8.34
CA ARG A 312 -19.24 -8.73 9.29
C ARG A 312 -19.39 -7.32 9.86
N TRP A 313 -19.82 -6.33 9.06
CA TRP A 313 -19.93 -4.93 9.49
C TRP A 313 -21.35 -4.40 9.34
N THR A 314 -21.84 -3.70 10.35
CA THR A 314 -23.08 -2.91 10.26
C THR A 314 -22.80 -1.68 9.38
N ASP A 315 -23.72 -1.34 8.47
CA ASP A 315 -23.59 -0.21 7.54
C ASP A 315 -22.21 -0.15 6.85
N PRO A 316 -21.80 -1.24 6.17
CA PRO A 316 -20.42 -1.42 5.70
C PRO A 316 -19.98 -0.38 4.67
N ASP A 317 -20.91 0.23 3.95
CA ASP A 317 -20.65 1.22 2.91
C ASP A 317 -20.43 2.65 3.46
N VAL A 318 -20.66 2.85 4.76
CA VAL A 318 -20.48 4.14 5.42
C VAL A 318 -19.12 4.18 6.11
N TYR A 319 -18.34 5.27 5.87
CA TYR A 319 -17.21 5.59 6.73
C TYR A 319 -17.73 6.06 8.08
N ASP A 320 -17.26 5.50 9.16
CA ASP A 320 -17.67 5.86 10.51
C ASP A 320 -16.46 5.92 11.45
N LEU A 321 -16.04 7.14 11.80
CA LEU A 321 -14.93 7.38 12.72
C LEU A 321 -15.09 6.66 14.07
N PHE A 322 -16.32 6.45 14.48
CA PHE A 322 -16.65 5.86 15.78
C PHE A 322 -16.93 4.35 15.73
N ARG A 323 -16.75 3.75 14.55
CA ARG A 323 -16.91 2.30 14.40
C ARG A 323 -15.97 1.55 15.31
N GLU A 324 -16.49 0.52 15.98
CA GLU A 324 -15.65 -0.41 16.74
C GLU A 324 -14.62 -1.06 15.83
N THR A 325 -13.35 -0.96 16.20
CA THR A 325 -12.24 -1.48 15.38
C THR A 325 -12.27 -2.99 15.34
N GLN A 326 -12.33 -3.55 14.13
CA GLN A 326 -12.22 -4.97 13.86
C GLN A 326 -11.13 -5.22 12.81
N ALA A 327 -10.59 -6.44 12.78
CA ALA A 327 -9.63 -6.82 11.74
C ALA A 327 -10.27 -6.73 10.35
N HIS A 328 -9.61 -6.01 9.46
CA HIS A 328 -9.96 -5.88 8.04
C HIS A 328 -8.84 -6.51 7.16
N ALA A 329 -9.14 -6.77 5.90
CA ALA A 329 -8.26 -7.49 4.99
C ALA A 329 -7.29 -6.62 4.19
N SER A 330 -7.24 -5.30 4.42
CA SER A 330 -6.47 -4.34 3.58
C SER A 330 -4.96 -4.55 3.56
N PHE A 331 -4.44 -5.39 4.43
CA PHE A 331 -3.03 -5.80 4.45
C PHE A 331 -2.80 -7.25 3.99
N GLY A 332 -3.81 -7.86 3.36
CA GLY A 332 -3.75 -9.23 2.87
C GLY A 332 -3.84 -10.27 3.97
N TYR A 333 -3.38 -11.48 3.67
CA TYR A 333 -3.56 -12.69 4.48
C TYR A 333 -2.28 -13.53 4.57
N GLY A 334 -2.24 -14.48 5.52
CA GLY A 334 -1.29 -15.58 5.59
C GLY A 334 0.18 -15.15 5.67
N MET A 335 1.06 -15.94 5.04
CA MET A 335 2.52 -15.69 5.09
C MET A 335 2.93 -14.40 4.33
N HIS A 336 2.11 -13.93 3.41
CA HIS A 336 2.31 -12.69 2.65
C HIS A 336 1.62 -11.47 3.26
N PHE A 337 1.05 -11.58 4.47
CA PHE A 337 0.52 -10.42 5.19
C PHE A 337 1.51 -9.25 5.14
N CYS A 338 1.05 -8.04 4.85
CA CYS A 338 1.89 -6.90 4.51
C CYS A 338 2.99 -6.63 5.54
N ILE A 339 4.24 -6.59 5.05
CA ILE A 339 5.42 -6.32 5.90
C ILE A 339 5.41 -4.89 6.44
N GLY A 340 4.91 -3.93 5.64
CA GLY A 340 4.88 -2.51 5.96
C GLY A 340 3.65 -2.06 6.77
N HIS A 341 2.75 -2.98 7.15
CA HIS A 341 1.46 -2.63 7.74
C HIS A 341 1.54 -1.70 8.95
N PHE A 342 2.59 -1.85 9.77
CA PHE A 342 2.78 -1.03 10.96
C PHE A 342 3.32 0.37 10.62
N THR A 343 4.24 0.44 9.67
CA THR A 343 4.76 1.71 9.13
C THR A 343 3.66 2.51 8.44
N ALA A 344 2.88 1.87 7.56
CA ALA A 344 1.78 2.52 6.84
C ALA A 344 0.74 3.13 7.79
N ARG A 345 0.32 2.38 8.82
CA ARG A 345 -0.59 2.88 9.85
C ARG A 345 -0.03 4.08 10.60
N ASN A 346 1.22 3.99 11.06
CA ASN A 346 1.85 5.10 11.79
C ASN A 346 2.10 6.33 10.92
N LEU A 347 2.47 6.13 9.64
CA LEU A 347 2.62 7.26 8.72
C LEU A 347 1.28 7.94 8.46
N ALA A 348 0.22 7.20 8.15
CA ALA A 348 -1.10 7.77 7.95
C ALA A 348 -1.62 8.50 9.20
N GLN A 349 -1.42 7.94 10.40
CA GLN A 349 -1.80 8.59 11.66
C GLN A 349 -1.10 9.93 11.82
N VAL A 350 0.25 9.96 11.72
CA VAL A 350 0.99 11.22 11.92
C VAL A 350 0.70 12.24 10.82
N VAL A 351 0.45 11.79 9.59
CA VAL A 351 0.05 12.69 8.49
C VAL A 351 -1.27 13.38 8.81
N LEU A 352 -2.28 12.63 9.24
CA LEU A 352 -3.58 13.21 9.60
C LEU A 352 -3.48 14.12 10.82
N GLU A 353 -2.75 13.71 11.86
CA GLU A 353 -2.50 14.54 13.03
C GLU A 353 -1.87 15.90 12.63
N GLU A 354 -0.86 15.90 11.76
CA GLU A 354 -0.19 17.12 11.30
C GLU A 354 -1.05 17.94 10.31
N VAL A 355 -1.83 17.30 9.43
CA VAL A 355 -2.77 18.00 8.53
C VAL A 355 -3.79 18.80 9.34
N PHE A 356 -4.47 18.18 10.29
CA PHE A 356 -5.47 18.88 11.11
C PHE A 356 -4.86 19.88 12.09
N SER A 357 -3.60 19.73 12.46
CA SER A 357 -2.89 20.66 13.33
C SER A 357 -2.36 21.90 12.59
N LEU A 358 -1.87 21.73 11.35
CA LEU A 358 -1.14 22.78 10.61
C LEU A 358 -1.97 23.44 9.50
N LEU A 359 -3.10 22.83 9.10
CA LEU A 359 -4.00 23.36 8.08
C LEU A 359 -5.38 23.65 8.70
N PRO A 360 -5.57 24.83 9.34
CA PRO A 360 -6.78 25.17 10.08
C PRO A 360 -8.02 25.11 9.19
N ASN A 361 -9.10 24.49 9.69
CA ASN A 361 -10.36 24.35 8.98
C ASN A 361 -10.22 23.65 7.61
N VAL A 362 -9.32 22.66 7.52
CA VAL A 362 -9.14 21.84 6.31
C VAL A 362 -10.48 21.23 5.88
N ARG A 363 -10.82 21.36 4.59
CA ARG A 363 -12.08 20.91 4.00
C ARG A 363 -11.91 20.65 2.51
N PHE A 364 -12.90 19.99 1.89
CA PHE A 364 -12.91 19.88 0.42
C PHE A 364 -12.90 21.27 -0.25
N ASP A 365 -12.23 21.34 -1.37
CA ASP A 365 -12.29 22.52 -2.24
C ASP A 365 -13.69 22.59 -2.87
N PRO A 366 -14.47 23.68 -2.64
CA PRO A 366 -15.81 23.80 -3.23
C PRO A 366 -15.82 24.02 -4.75
N GLU A 367 -14.66 24.28 -5.35
CA GLU A 367 -14.52 24.54 -6.78
C GLU A 367 -14.07 23.32 -7.58
N GLN A 368 -13.65 22.23 -6.91
CA GLN A 368 -13.10 21.04 -7.54
C GLN A 368 -13.59 19.77 -6.83
N ASP A 369 -13.96 18.76 -7.60
CA ASP A 369 -14.37 17.47 -7.06
C ASP A 369 -13.18 16.56 -6.83
N ALA A 370 -13.25 15.75 -5.77
CA ALA A 370 -12.35 14.64 -5.57
C ALA A 370 -12.68 13.50 -6.54
N GLU A 371 -11.68 12.91 -7.16
CA GLU A 371 -11.85 11.78 -8.06
C GLU A 371 -11.37 10.48 -7.38
N VAL A 372 -12.31 9.53 -7.15
CA VAL A 372 -12.00 8.18 -6.62
C VAL A 372 -12.16 7.16 -7.73
N ARG A 373 -11.11 6.41 -8.04
CA ARG A 373 -11.07 5.44 -9.15
C ARG A 373 -10.30 4.17 -8.74
N GLY A 374 -10.46 3.16 -9.59
CA GLY A 374 -9.75 1.90 -9.50
C GLY A 374 -10.52 0.80 -8.77
N TRP A 375 -10.11 -0.44 -9.00
CA TRP A 375 -10.64 -1.61 -8.29
C TRP A 375 -9.53 -2.56 -7.83
N VAL A 376 -8.41 -2.64 -8.53
CA VAL A 376 -7.19 -3.36 -8.09
C VAL A 376 -6.41 -2.50 -7.10
N ALA A 377 -6.11 -1.26 -7.48
CA ALA A 377 -5.60 -0.21 -6.59
C ALA A 377 -6.64 0.92 -6.58
N ARG A 378 -7.29 1.15 -5.42
CA ARG A 378 -8.39 2.10 -5.29
C ARG A 378 -8.12 3.18 -4.27
N GLY A 379 -8.40 4.42 -4.65
CA GLY A 379 -8.31 5.56 -3.77
C GLY A 379 -8.62 6.86 -4.50
N PRO A 380 -8.58 7.99 -3.80
CA PRO A 380 -8.58 9.29 -4.46
C PRO A 380 -7.38 9.39 -5.40
N LYS A 381 -7.65 9.72 -6.68
CA LYS A 381 -6.62 10.08 -7.66
C LYS A 381 -6.29 11.56 -7.55
N THR A 382 -7.30 12.35 -7.24
CA THR A 382 -7.18 13.75 -6.83
C THR A 382 -8.04 13.98 -5.60
N LEU A 383 -7.54 14.79 -4.67
CA LEU A 383 -8.25 15.18 -3.46
C LEU A 383 -8.01 16.67 -3.22
N PRO A 384 -8.73 17.56 -3.95
CA PRO A 384 -8.60 18.98 -3.76
C PRO A 384 -9.09 19.41 -2.37
N ILE A 385 -8.22 20.04 -1.60
CA ILE A 385 -8.52 20.57 -0.27
C ILE A 385 -8.16 22.05 -0.16
N VAL A 386 -8.88 22.74 0.72
CA VAL A 386 -8.62 24.12 1.11
C VAL A 386 -8.59 24.25 2.63
N TRP A 387 -7.91 25.27 3.11
CA TRP A 387 -7.83 25.60 4.53
C TRP A 387 -7.69 27.11 4.71
N ASP A 388 -7.80 27.57 5.93
CA ASP A 388 -7.60 28.98 6.24
C ASP A 388 -6.09 29.24 6.38
N ALA A 389 -5.50 29.80 5.31
CA ALA A 389 -4.08 30.15 5.31
C ALA A 389 -3.76 31.27 6.30
N PRO A 390 -2.57 31.25 6.95
CA PRO A 390 -2.16 32.28 7.90
C PRO A 390 -1.98 33.65 7.29
#